data_3031876ab34a6cb0a8763f2aa20f3f5c
#
_entry.id   3031876ab34a6cb0a8763f2aa20f3f5c
#
_cell.length_a   1.000
_cell.length_b   1.000
_cell.length_c   1.000
_cell.angle_alpha   90.00
_cell.angle_beta   90.00
_cell.angle_gamma   90.00
#
_symmetry.space_group_name_H-M   'P 1'
#
loop_
_entity.id
_entity.type
_entity.pdbx_description
1 polymer ?
#
loop_
_entity_poly.entity_id
_entity_poly.type
_entity_poly.pdbx_seq_one_letter_code
_entity_poly.pdbx_strand_id
1 'polypeptide(L)'
;EFNEVVKQRYSVRAYRPDSVPEDKLNRILEAARLAPTASNLQPFKIIVISTRGREAELKRIYARDWFVQAPLVICLVAIPARAWKRRDGKNYAEVDATIAMDHLILAATNEGLGTCWIGAFDPLAAREILGLPEDTVPLAFTPLGYPADSPRPKKRKSLRELVSYDHWSD
;
A
#
# COMPACT_ATOMS: atom_id res chain seq x y z
N GLU A 1 -6.65 6.04 -19.15
CA GLU A 1 -7.06 7.24 -18.39
C GLU A 1 -7.19 6.94 -16.89
N PHE A 2 -6.99 7.96 -16.04
CA PHE A 2 -7.02 7.81 -14.57
C PHE A 2 -8.31 7.14 -14.06
N ASN A 3 -9.47 7.56 -14.56
CA ASN A 3 -10.75 6.98 -14.17
C ASN A 3 -10.86 5.48 -14.46
N GLU A 4 -10.25 5.01 -15.53
CA GLU A 4 -10.23 3.58 -15.85
C GLU A 4 -9.34 2.80 -14.88
N VAL A 5 -8.19 3.35 -14.49
CA VAL A 5 -7.31 2.75 -13.48
C VAL A 5 -8.05 2.58 -12.14
N VAL A 6 -8.75 3.65 -11.69
CA VAL A 6 -9.54 3.61 -10.45
C VAL A 6 -10.66 2.55 -10.53
N LYS A 7 -11.31 2.42 -11.68
CA LYS A 7 -12.33 1.38 -11.91
C LYS A 7 -11.74 -0.03 -11.94
N GLN A 8 -10.58 -0.21 -12.58
CA GLN A 8 -9.94 -1.52 -12.72
C GLN A 8 -9.32 -2.04 -11.43
N ARG A 9 -8.74 -1.15 -10.59
CA ARG A 9 -8.09 -1.55 -9.34
C ARG A 9 -9.02 -2.38 -8.45
N TYR A 10 -8.55 -3.54 -8.02
CA TYR A 10 -9.22 -4.38 -7.03
C TYR A 10 -8.20 -5.04 -6.08
N SER A 11 -8.67 -5.64 -5.00
CA SER A 11 -7.81 -6.36 -4.06
C SER A 11 -7.56 -7.78 -4.56
N VAL A 12 -6.40 -7.98 -5.15
CA VAL A 12 -5.93 -9.26 -5.70
C VAL A 12 -5.52 -10.20 -4.58
N ARG A 13 -6.00 -11.44 -4.64
CA ARG A 13 -5.71 -12.48 -3.64
C ARG A 13 -5.30 -13.81 -4.25
N ALA A 14 -4.83 -13.80 -5.47
CA ALA A 14 -4.10 -14.88 -6.12
C ALA A 14 -3.13 -14.28 -7.14
N TYR A 15 -1.90 -14.76 -7.16
CA TYR A 15 -0.84 -14.19 -7.99
C TYR A 15 -0.15 -15.27 -8.82
N ARG A 16 0.28 -14.90 -10.02
CA ARG A 16 1.17 -15.72 -10.84
C ARG A 16 2.61 -15.61 -10.33
N PRO A 17 3.44 -16.64 -10.56
CA PRO A 17 4.84 -16.64 -10.11
C PRO A 17 5.76 -15.78 -10.99
N ASP A 18 5.22 -15.16 -12.04
CA ASP A 18 6.00 -14.34 -12.97
C ASP A 18 6.67 -13.16 -12.24
N SER A 19 7.95 -12.93 -12.54
CA SER A 19 8.69 -11.80 -11.97
C SER A 19 8.12 -10.46 -12.41
N VAL A 20 8.18 -9.47 -11.54
CA VAL A 20 7.87 -8.08 -11.88
C VAL A 20 9.10 -7.47 -12.58
N PRO A 21 8.95 -6.96 -13.82
CA PRO A 21 10.03 -6.27 -14.51
C PRO A 21 10.50 -5.04 -13.73
N GLU A 22 11.82 -4.81 -13.72
CA GLU A 22 12.44 -3.72 -12.95
C GLU A 22 11.94 -2.34 -13.40
N ASP A 23 11.75 -2.14 -14.68
CA ASP A 23 11.22 -0.88 -15.23
C ASP A 23 9.79 -0.59 -14.77
N LYS A 24 8.93 -1.62 -14.66
CA LYS A 24 7.58 -1.47 -14.07
C LYS A 24 7.66 -1.14 -12.58
N LEU A 25 8.49 -1.87 -11.83
CA LEU A 25 8.69 -1.60 -10.41
C LEU A 25 9.15 -0.16 -10.18
N ASN A 26 10.11 0.32 -10.98
CA ASN A 26 10.63 1.67 -10.88
C ASN A 26 9.55 2.73 -11.16
N ARG A 27 8.67 2.54 -12.17
CA ARG A 27 7.53 3.46 -12.43
C ARG A 27 6.54 3.48 -11.28
N ILE A 28 6.28 2.33 -10.66
CA ILE A 28 5.37 2.21 -9.51
C ILE A 28 5.95 2.93 -8.28
N LEU A 29 7.23 2.73 -8.00
CA LEU A 29 7.91 3.40 -6.88
C LEU A 29 8.02 4.92 -7.12
N GLU A 30 8.23 5.35 -8.36
CA GLU A 30 8.25 6.77 -8.73
C GLU A 30 6.90 7.44 -8.51
N ALA A 31 5.79 6.77 -8.82
CA ALA A 31 4.44 7.29 -8.53
C ALA A 31 4.25 7.52 -7.02
N ALA A 32 4.70 6.58 -6.18
CA ALA A 32 4.65 6.75 -4.73
C ALA A 32 5.55 7.90 -4.24
N ARG A 33 6.75 8.05 -4.83
CA ARG A 33 7.68 9.14 -4.51
C ARG A 33 7.11 10.52 -4.84
N LEU A 34 6.29 10.62 -5.87
CA LEU A 34 5.65 11.87 -6.32
C LEU A 34 4.38 12.20 -5.54
N ALA A 35 3.94 11.35 -4.61
CA ALA A 35 2.78 11.62 -3.77
C ALA A 35 2.98 12.91 -2.95
N PRO A 36 1.95 13.76 -2.81
CA PRO A 36 2.03 14.93 -1.95
C PRO A 36 2.12 14.53 -0.48
N THR A 37 2.85 15.30 0.30
CA THR A 37 2.94 15.17 1.76
C THR A 37 2.81 16.52 2.43
N ALA A 38 2.34 16.53 3.68
CA ALA A 38 2.21 17.75 4.46
C ALA A 38 3.57 18.47 4.59
N SER A 39 3.62 19.72 4.16
CA SER A 39 4.84 20.55 4.12
C SER A 39 6.00 19.91 3.32
N ASN A 40 5.71 18.97 2.44
CA ASN A 40 6.69 18.23 1.65
C ASN A 40 7.77 17.50 2.50
N LEU A 41 7.41 17.04 3.69
CA LEU A 41 8.35 16.40 4.62
C LEU A 41 8.64 14.93 4.31
N GLN A 42 7.80 14.25 3.51
CA GLN A 42 7.99 12.87 3.03
C GLN A 42 8.35 11.88 4.16
N PRO A 43 7.52 11.80 5.24
CA PRO A 43 7.84 11.08 6.48
C PRO A 43 7.54 9.58 6.36
N PHE A 44 8.02 8.93 5.32
CA PHE A 44 7.81 7.51 5.09
C PHE A 44 9.00 6.83 4.42
N LYS A 45 9.01 5.51 4.47
CA LYS A 45 9.93 4.65 3.72
C LYS A 45 9.16 3.51 3.07
N ILE A 46 9.57 3.15 1.87
CA ILE A 46 9.03 1.99 1.14
C ILE A 46 10.08 0.89 1.22
N ILE A 47 9.67 -0.30 1.66
CA ILE A 47 10.52 -1.49 1.68
C ILE A 47 9.97 -2.47 0.65
N VAL A 48 10.78 -2.80 -0.35
CA VAL A 48 10.49 -3.81 -1.35
C VAL A 48 11.14 -5.11 -0.94
N ILE A 49 10.35 -6.18 -0.83
CA ILE A 49 10.74 -7.46 -0.26
C ILE A 49 10.53 -8.53 -1.32
N SER A 50 11.60 -9.27 -1.68
CA SER A 50 11.45 -10.50 -2.46
C SER A 50 10.84 -11.59 -1.58
N THR A 51 9.84 -12.29 -2.10
CA THR A 51 9.21 -13.40 -1.38
C THR A 51 9.98 -14.70 -1.50
N ARG A 52 10.75 -14.84 -2.58
CA ARG A 52 11.48 -16.07 -2.90
C ARG A 52 12.46 -16.45 -1.79
N GLY A 53 12.24 -17.64 -1.20
CA GLY A 53 13.07 -18.17 -0.10
C GLY A 53 12.75 -17.55 1.26
N ARG A 54 11.73 -16.68 1.36
CA ARG A 54 11.31 -16.01 2.59
C ARG A 54 9.83 -16.26 2.94
N GLU A 55 9.21 -17.21 2.27
CA GLU A 55 7.77 -17.47 2.37
C GLU A 55 7.34 -17.79 3.81
N ALA A 56 8.09 -18.65 4.48
CA ALA A 56 7.80 -19.04 5.87
C ALA A 56 7.97 -17.88 6.85
N GLU A 57 9.00 -17.07 6.67
CA GLU A 57 9.27 -15.87 7.46
C GLU A 57 8.16 -14.82 7.27
N LEU A 58 7.81 -14.52 6.02
CA LEU A 58 6.80 -13.52 5.70
C LEU A 58 5.40 -13.93 6.14
N LYS A 59 5.08 -15.22 6.17
CA LYS A 59 3.83 -15.73 6.74
C LYS A 59 3.67 -15.47 8.24
N ARG A 60 4.73 -15.19 8.98
CA ARG A 60 4.64 -14.70 10.36
C ARG A 60 4.05 -13.30 10.42
N ILE A 61 4.28 -12.49 9.39
CA ILE A 61 3.69 -11.14 9.27
C ILE A 61 2.21 -11.24 8.91
N TYR A 62 1.88 -12.06 7.90
CA TYR A 62 0.51 -12.25 7.47
C TYR A 62 0.28 -13.68 6.98
N ALA A 63 -0.44 -14.48 7.77
CA ALA A 63 -0.60 -15.92 7.61
C ALA A 63 -1.62 -16.30 6.50
N ARG A 64 -1.41 -15.82 5.28
CA ARG A 64 -2.19 -16.18 4.10
C ARG A 64 -1.28 -16.63 2.97
N ASP A 65 -1.62 -17.75 2.32
CA ASP A 65 -0.79 -18.32 1.26
C ASP A 65 -0.63 -17.34 0.09
N TRP A 66 -1.69 -16.68 -0.32
CA TRP A 66 -1.66 -15.73 -1.43
C TRP A 66 -0.75 -14.50 -1.16
N PHE A 67 -0.46 -14.17 0.10
CA PHE A 67 0.44 -13.08 0.46
C PHE A 67 1.86 -13.30 -0.07
N VAL A 68 2.31 -14.53 -0.05
CA VAL A 68 3.66 -14.92 -0.48
C VAL A 68 3.70 -15.59 -1.86
N GLN A 69 2.57 -15.69 -2.56
CA GLN A 69 2.52 -16.12 -3.97
C GLN A 69 3.08 -15.06 -4.93
N ALA A 70 2.86 -13.79 -4.63
CA ALA A 70 3.42 -12.71 -5.42
C ALA A 70 4.95 -12.71 -5.30
N PRO A 71 5.69 -12.37 -6.37
CA PRO A 71 7.16 -12.32 -6.35
C PRO A 71 7.71 -11.25 -5.42
N LEU A 72 6.91 -10.20 -5.16
CA LEU A 72 7.28 -9.10 -4.28
C LEU A 72 6.16 -8.83 -3.25
N VAL A 73 6.60 -8.37 -2.08
CA VAL A 73 5.75 -7.74 -1.06
C VAL A 73 6.32 -6.36 -0.78
N ILE A 74 5.47 -5.36 -0.67
CA ILE A 74 5.86 -4.00 -0.33
C ILE A 74 5.31 -3.65 1.04
N CYS A 75 6.18 -3.10 1.90
CA CYS A 75 5.80 -2.52 3.18
C CYS A 75 5.98 -1.01 3.13
N LEU A 76 4.97 -0.27 3.53
CA LEU A 76 5.03 1.16 3.75
C LEU A 76 5.21 1.44 5.24
N VAL A 77 6.25 2.19 5.57
CA VAL A 77 6.63 2.51 6.95
C VAL A 77 6.52 4.02 7.14
N ALA A 78 5.70 4.45 8.09
CA ALA A 78 5.61 5.84 8.50
C ALA A 78 6.70 6.20 9.51
N ILE A 79 7.18 7.46 9.47
CA ILE A 79 8.25 7.98 10.34
C ILE A 79 7.70 9.20 11.11
N PRO A 80 7.00 8.98 12.25
CA PRO A 80 6.31 10.05 12.99
C PRO A 80 7.19 11.22 13.41
N ALA A 81 8.45 10.95 13.71
CA ALA A 81 9.42 11.99 14.12
C ALA A 81 9.74 13.02 13.01
N ARG A 82 9.50 12.65 11.74
CA ARG A 82 9.76 13.49 10.57
C ARG A 82 8.50 14.16 10.00
N ALA A 83 7.33 13.87 10.56
CA ALA A 83 6.06 14.32 10.02
C ALA A 83 5.66 15.71 10.51
N TRP A 84 4.88 16.38 9.66
CA TRP A 84 4.17 17.57 10.07
C TRP A 84 3.11 17.24 11.12
N LYS A 85 2.93 18.15 12.07
CA LYS A 85 1.88 18.07 13.10
C LYS A 85 0.89 19.21 12.92
N ARG A 86 -0.38 18.87 12.90
CA ARG A 86 -1.47 19.83 12.91
C ARG A 86 -1.52 20.57 14.25
N ARG A 87 -2.15 21.76 14.32
CA ARG A 87 -2.20 22.58 15.54
C ARG A 87 -2.81 21.89 16.76
N ASP A 88 -3.69 20.89 16.55
CA ASP A 88 -4.28 20.06 17.59
C ASP A 88 -3.39 18.87 18.02
N GLY A 89 -2.17 18.81 17.52
CA GLY A 89 -1.19 17.76 17.84
C GLY A 89 -1.24 16.53 16.96
N LYS A 90 -2.22 16.41 16.03
CA LYS A 90 -2.32 15.24 15.16
C LYS A 90 -1.11 15.11 14.24
N ASN A 91 -0.39 14.00 14.36
CA ASN A 91 0.74 13.65 13.49
C ASN A 91 0.25 13.14 12.12
N TYR A 92 0.86 13.60 11.04
CA TYR A 92 0.43 13.28 9.67
C TYR A 92 1.26 12.20 8.97
N ALA A 93 2.19 11.54 9.66
CA ALA A 93 3.03 10.50 9.05
C ALA A 93 2.22 9.40 8.37
N GLU A 94 1.18 8.89 9.05
CA GLU A 94 0.34 7.83 8.49
C GLU A 94 -0.56 8.34 7.36
N VAL A 95 -1.00 9.60 7.42
CA VAL A 95 -1.76 10.24 6.32
C VAL A 95 -0.90 10.34 5.08
N ASP A 96 0.32 10.89 5.21
CA ASP A 96 1.26 11.05 4.10
C ASP A 96 1.66 9.70 3.50
N ALA A 97 1.98 8.72 4.35
CA ALA A 97 2.30 7.36 3.91
C ALA A 97 1.11 6.67 3.20
N THR A 98 -0.12 6.91 3.66
CA THR A 98 -1.34 6.39 3.01
C THR A 98 -1.51 6.94 1.59
N ILE A 99 -1.27 8.23 1.38
CA ILE A 99 -1.34 8.84 0.04
C ILE A 99 -0.29 8.23 -0.89
N ALA A 100 0.94 8.06 -0.41
CA ALA A 100 2.00 7.41 -1.18
C ALA A 100 1.65 5.95 -1.53
N MET A 101 1.05 5.21 -0.60
CA MET A 101 0.57 3.84 -0.84
C MET A 101 -0.54 3.79 -1.89
N ASP A 102 -1.47 4.74 -1.88
CA ASP A 102 -2.55 4.79 -2.87
C ASP A 102 -1.99 5.07 -4.28
N HIS A 103 -1.06 6.02 -4.41
CA HIS A 103 -0.36 6.27 -5.68
C HIS A 103 0.36 5.00 -6.20
N LEU A 104 1.05 4.27 -5.31
CA LEU A 104 1.70 3.00 -5.64
C LEU A 104 0.71 1.97 -6.18
N ILE A 105 -0.42 1.80 -5.50
CA ILE A 105 -1.46 0.83 -5.85
C ILE A 105 -2.10 1.17 -7.21
N LEU A 106 -2.38 2.43 -7.46
CA LEU A 106 -2.94 2.87 -8.74
C LEU A 106 -1.93 2.71 -9.88
N ALA A 107 -0.67 3.06 -9.65
CA ALA A 107 0.39 2.85 -10.62
C ALA A 107 0.61 1.36 -10.94
N ALA A 108 0.58 0.48 -9.92
CA ALA A 108 0.64 -0.96 -10.14
C ALA A 108 -0.51 -1.46 -11.03
N THR A 109 -1.72 -0.97 -10.80
CA THR A 109 -2.88 -1.29 -11.63
C THR A 109 -2.67 -0.83 -13.08
N ASN A 110 -2.14 0.37 -13.27
CA ASN A 110 -1.83 0.90 -14.60
C ASN A 110 -0.77 0.08 -15.36
N GLU A 111 0.17 -0.53 -14.63
CA GLU A 111 1.19 -1.44 -15.16
C GLU A 111 0.68 -2.88 -15.37
N GLY A 112 -0.60 -3.15 -15.13
CA GLY A 112 -1.22 -4.47 -15.23
C GLY A 112 -0.85 -5.41 -14.08
N LEU A 113 -0.39 -4.86 -12.95
CA LEU A 113 -0.04 -5.62 -11.75
C LEU A 113 -1.15 -5.51 -10.69
N GLY A 114 -1.25 -6.54 -9.86
CA GLY A 114 -2.19 -6.65 -8.78
C GLY A 114 -1.59 -6.30 -7.43
N THR A 115 -2.43 -5.72 -6.58
CA THR A 115 -2.12 -5.36 -5.20
C THR A 115 -3.28 -5.71 -4.28
N CYS A 116 -3.00 -5.81 -2.99
CA CYS A 116 -4.03 -5.91 -1.95
C CYS A 116 -3.54 -5.19 -0.70
N TRP A 117 -4.22 -4.11 -0.30
CA TRP A 117 -3.91 -3.40 0.94
C TRP A 117 -4.16 -4.29 2.15
N ILE A 118 -3.13 -4.53 2.97
CA ILE A 118 -3.18 -5.34 4.18
C ILE A 118 -2.84 -4.46 5.37
N GLY A 119 -3.83 -4.25 6.26
CA GLY A 119 -3.64 -3.61 7.55
C GLY A 119 -3.72 -4.58 8.73
N ALA A 120 -4.26 -5.79 8.50
CA ALA A 120 -4.45 -6.82 9.54
C ALA A 120 -3.26 -7.80 9.60
N PHE A 121 -2.05 -7.27 9.74
CA PHE A 121 -0.80 -8.03 9.88
C PHE A 121 -0.30 -8.01 11.33
N ASP A 122 0.68 -8.86 11.65
CA ASP A 122 1.38 -8.83 12.94
C ASP A 122 2.49 -7.74 12.92
N PRO A 123 2.31 -6.62 13.66
CA PRO A 123 3.28 -5.53 13.66
C PRO A 123 4.59 -5.88 14.38
N LEU A 124 4.56 -6.81 15.34
CA LEU A 124 5.78 -7.24 16.04
C LEU A 124 6.64 -8.11 15.13
N ALA A 125 6.02 -9.08 14.44
CA ALA A 125 6.70 -9.87 13.42
C ALA A 125 7.26 -9.00 12.29
N ALA A 126 6.48 -8.02 11.81
CA ALA A 126 6.93 -7.08 10.78
C ALA A 126 8.17 -6.29 11.25
N ARG A 127 8.17 -5.80 12.46
CA ARG A 127 9.28 -5.04 13.05
C ARG A 127 10.54 -5.89 13.18
N GLU A 128 10.42 -7.10 13.71
CA GLU A 128 11.52 -8.05 13.85
C GLU A 128 12.12 -8.43 12.48
N ILE A 129 11.26 -8.90 11.57
CA ILE A 129 11.68 -9.45 10.26
C ILE A 129 12.28 -8.39 9.34
N LEU A 130 11.78 -7.15 9.41
CA LEU A 130 12.26 -6.06 8.56
C LEU A 130 13.31 -5.17 9.26
N GLY A 131 13.64 -5.44 10.52
CA GLY A 131 14.60 -4.64 11.28
C GLY A 131 14.17 -3.17 11.44
N LEU A 132 12.87 -2.93 11.71
CA LEU A 132 12.34 -1.57 11.78
C LEU A 132 12.78 -0.88 13.07
N PRO A 133 13.26 0.40 13.01
CA PRO A 133 13.50 1.22 14.19
C PRO A 133 12.24 1.36 15.06
N GLU A 134 12.41 1.44 16.38
CA GLU A 134 11.30 1.50 17.36
C GLU A 134 10.36 2.69 17.14
N ASP A 135 10.91 3.82 16.69
CA ASP A 135 10.19 5.08 16.42
C ASP A 135 9.48 5.13 15.07
N THR A 136 9.45 4.02 14.33
CA THR A 136 8.74 3.91 13.05
C THR A 136 7.47 3.08 13.17
N VAL A 137 6.54 3.25 12.23
CA VAL A 137 5.26 2.53 12.21
C VAL A 137 5.10 1.79 10.89
N PRO A 138 5.13 0.44 10.87
CA PRO A 138 4.71 -0.30 9.69
C PRO A 138 3.21 -0.03 9.48
N LEU A 139 2.88 0.66 8.39
CA LEU A 139 1.51 1.11 8.13
C LEU A 139 0.67 0.05 7.44
N ALA A 140 1.20 -0.51 6.37
CA ALA A 140 0.49 -1.46 5.54
C ALA A 140 1.46 -2.28 4.69
N PHE A 141 0.99 -3.45 4.30
CA PHE A 141 1.64 -4.31 3.31
C PHE A 141 0.79 -4.45 2.05
N THR A 142 1.43 -4.71 0.93
CA THR A 142 0.77 -5.20 -0.27
C THR A 142 1.67 -6.19 -1.00
N PRO A 143 1.15 -7.36 -1.43
CA PRO A 143 1.80 -8.11 -2.48
C PRO A 143 1.84 -7.29 -3.77
N LEU A 144 2.80 -7.56 -4.62
CA LEU A 144 2.90 -6.98 -5.96
C LEU A 144 3.29 -8.07 -6.97
N GLY A 145 2.43 -8.31 -7.93
CA GLY A 145 2.62 -9.34 -8.96
C GLY A 145 1.49 -9.38 -9.96
N TYR A 146 1.58 -10.24 -10.95
CA TYR A 146 0.51 -10.42 -11.92
C TYR A 146 -0.69 -11.15 -11.29
N PRO A 147 -1.93 -10.64 -11.47
CA PRO A 147 -3.12 -11.28 -10.92
C PRO A 147 -3.35 -12.68 -11.51
N ALA A 148 -3.81 -13.61 -10.68
CA ALA A 148 -4.32 -14.93 -11.07
C ALA A 148 -5.80 -15.14 -10.72
N ASP A 149 -6.44 -14.14 -10.10
CA ASP A 149 -7.87 -14.07 -9.84
C ASP A 149 -8.55 -13.00 -10.72
N SER A 150 -9.85 -12.87 -10.56
CA SER A 150 -10.65 -11.90 -11.30
C SER A 150 -11.35 -10.92 -10.36
N PRO A 151 -11.56 -9.66 -10.79
CA PRO A 151 -12.26 -8.68 -9.98
C PRO A 151 -13.73 -9.07 -9.74
N ARG A 152 -14.18 -8.85 -8.50
CA ARG A 152 -15.60 -8.94 -8.17
C ARG A 152 -16.29 -7.58 -8.36
N PRO A 153 -17.61 -7.53 -8.60
CA PRO A 153 -18.36 -6.28 -8.67
C PRO A 153 -18.09 -5.41 -7.44
N LYS A 154 -17.73 -4.14 -7.67
CA LYS A 154 -17.49 -3.19 -6.59
C LYS A 154 -18.81 -2.72 -5.99
N LYS A 155 -18.94 -2.88 -4.68
CA LYS A 155 -20.02 -2.26 -3.91
C LYS A 155 -19.49 -0.99 -3.26
N ARG A 156 -20.14 0.13 -3.50
CA ARG A 156 -19.85 1.43 -2.88
C ARG A 156 -21.16 2.10 -2.49
N LYS A 157 -21.09 2.93 -1.49
CA LYS A 157 -22.18 3.87 -1.19
C LYS A 157 -22.39 4.80 -2.38
N SER A 158 -23.59 5.33 -2.51
CA SER A 158 -23.87 6.35 -3.51
C SER A 158 -23.12 7.67 -3.20
N LEU A 159 -22.94 8.51 -4.20
CA LEU A 159 -22.36 9.85 -3.97
C LEU A 159 -23.18 10.65 -2.95
N ARG A 160 -24.52 10.50 -2.97
CA ARG A 160 -25.42 11.18 -2.02
C ARG A 160 -25.15 10.80 -0.56
N GLU A 161 -24.72 9.56 -0.30
CA GLU A 161 -24.35 9.10 1.06
C GLU A 161 -22.96 9.54 1.50
N LEU A 162 -22.10 9.94 0.57
CA LEU A 162 -20.68 10.24 0.84
C LEU A 162 -20.35 11.72 0.73
N VAL A 163 -21.24 12.52 0.12
CA VAL A 163 -20.97 13.93 -0.21
C VAL A 163 -22.04 14.80 0.41
N SER A 164 -21.62 15.76 1.19
CA SER A 164 -22.42 16.88 1.67
C SER A 164 -21.89 18.17 1.06
N TYR A 165 -22.77 19.15 0.82
CA TYR A 165 -22.40 20.46 0.30
C TYR A 165 -22.49 21.50 1.41
N ASP A 166 -21.49 22.39 1.48
CA ASP A 166 -21.34 23.49 2.42
C ASP A 166 -21.17 23.06 3.89
N HIS A 167 -22.04 22.18 4.40
CA HIS A 167 -21.95 21.65 5.77
C HIS A 167 -22.26 20.17 5.81
N TRP A 168 -21.99 19.55 6.97
CA TRP A 168 -22.35 18.17 7.20
C TRP A 168 -23.87 17.99 7.14
N SER A 169 -24.31 16.97 6.39
CA SER A 169 -25.70 16.48 6.36
C SER A 169 -25.69 14.95 6.38
N ASP A 170 -26.62 14.34 7.12
CA ASP A 170 -26.82 12.89 7.17
C ASP A 170 -27.55 12.39 5.92
#